data_453bac3e032789ce188568afe9e5c68f
#
_entry.id   453bac3e032789ce188568afe9e5c68f
#
_cell.length_a   1.000
_cell.length_b   1.000
_cell.length_c   1.000
_cell.angle_alpha   90.00
_cell.angle_beta   90.00
_cell.angle_gamma   90.00
#
_symmetry.space_group_name_H-M   'P 1'
#
loop_
_entity.id
_entity.type
_entity.pdbx_description
1 polymer ?
#
loop_
_entity_poly.entity_id
_entity_poly.type
_entity_poly.pdbx_seq_one_letter_code
_entity_poly.pdbx_strand_id
1 'polypeptide(L)'
;MTHEHSIGAVGVIGAGRMGQPIIGHLVRKGFVAIVHDVDAGTRGRIEGLGARWADTPAMLARECQAILVCVGYDREVRELLSPNGLLPHLAGATIVAVLSTVNPRTMQDLAAIAARSGVHVVDSTMCRGGRAADEGTLLAFVGGAADVVERLTPVLACFSTDIVHTGGVGTAQVAKAANNMVMWACLVANHEALALAKRSGVDVELLRSSL
;
A
#
# COMPACT_ATOMS: atom_id res chain seq x y z
N MET A 1 -9.03 30.51 -0.35
CA MET A 1 -8.33 29.26 -0.03
C MET A 1 -8.32 28.44 -1.32
N THR A 2 -7.20 28.36 -1.96
CA THR A 2 -7.03 27.88 -3.33
C THR A 2 -7.11 26.33 -3.38
N HIS A 3 -8.00 25.81 -4.22
CA HIS A 3 -8.20 24.37 -4.50
C HIS A 3 -7.05 23.74 -5.31
N GLU A 4 -5.83 24.21 -5.14
CA GLU A 4 -4.74 23.95 -6.10
C GLU A 4 -4.07 22.56 -6.00
N HIS A 5 -4.44 21.67 -5.05
CA HIS A 5 -3.77 20.37 -4.91
C HIS A 5 -4.65 19.21 -4.40
N SER A 6 -5.92 19.20 -4.74
CA SER A 6 -6.77 18.05 -4.40
C SER A 6 -6.49 16.88 -5.36
N ILE A 7 -6.22 15.69 -4.79
CA ILE A 7 -6.10 14.47 -5.56
C ILE A 7 -7.51 14.07 -6.04
N GLY A 8 -7.73 14.08 -7.35
CA GLY A 8 -9.01 13.67 -7.96
C GLY A 8 -8.92 12.29 -8.60
N ALA A 9 -7.80 12.00 -9.25
CA ALA A 9 -7.54 10.71 -9.88
C ALA A 9 -6.40 9.98 -9.17
N VAL A 10 -6.64 8.70 -8.84
CA VAL A 10 -5.70 7.81 -8.17
C VAL A 10 -5.39 6.62 -9.05
N GLY A 11 -4.11 6.46 -9.38
CA GLY A 11 -3.60 5.28 -10.06
C GLY A 11 -3.37 4.14 -9.07
N VAL A 12 -3.68 2.92 -9.47
CA VAL A 12 -3.33 1.72 -8.70
C VAL A 12 -2.59 0.76 -9.62
N ILE A 13 -1.36 0.41 -9.26
CA ILE A 13 -0.56 -0.58 -9.98
C ILE A 13 -0.44 -1.82 -9.10
N GLY A 14 -1.04 -2.91 -9.58
CA GLY A 14 -1.22 -4.16 -8.85
C GLY A 14 -2.64 -4.31 -8.30
N ALA A 15 -3.42 -5.20 -8.91
CA ALA A 15 -4.81 -5.50 -8.57
C ALA A 15 -4.97 -6.90 -7.94
N GLY A 16 -3.95 -7.34 -7.19
CA GLY A 16 -3.95 -8.60 -6.46
C GLY A 16 -4.81 -8.55 -5.19
N ARG A 17 -4.52 -9.47 -4.25
CA ARG A 17 -5.29 -9.65 -2.99
C ARG A 17 -5.46 -8.39 -2.16
N MET A 18 -4.46 -7.49 -2.15
CA MET A 18 -4.54 -6.22 -1.42
C MET A 18 -5.06 -5.08 -2.30
N GLY A 19 -4.67 -5.04 -3.57
CA GLY A 19 -5.05 -3.96 -4.48
C GLY A 19 -6.55 -3.92 -4.79
N GLN A 20 -7.19 -5.05 -5.02
CA GLN A 20 -8.63 -5.11 -5.38
C GLN A 20 -9.55 -4.43 -4.35
N PRO A 21 -9.50 -4.77 -3.05
CA PRO A 21 -10.34 -4.10 -2.06
C PRO A 21 -10.01 -2.61 -1.93
N ILE A 22 -8.73 -2.22 -2.02
CA ILE A 22 -8.31 -0.81 -2.02
C ILE A 22 -8.96 -0.04 -3.18
N ILE A 23 -8.93 -0.59 -4.40
CA ILE A 23 -9.59 -0.01 -5.58
C ILE A 23 -11.09 0.18 -5.31
N GLY A 24 -11.78 -0.84 -4.80
CA GLY A 24 -13.19 -0.75 -4.48
C GLY A 24 -13.51 0.33 -3.44
N HIS A 25 -12.66 0.51 -2.43
CA HIS A 25 -12.82 1.59 -1.44
C HIS A 25 -12.61 2.97 -2.07
N LEU A 26 -11.60 3.15 -2.91
CA LEU A 26 -11.36 4.42 -3.62
C LEU A 26 -12.58 4.84 -4.44
N VAL A 27 -13.12 3.92 -5.25
CA VAL A 27 -14.31 4.18 -6.08
C VAL A 27 -15.53 4.53 -5.22
N ARG A 28 -15.80 3.76 -4.16
CA ARG A 28 -16.91 4.04 -3.24
C ARG A 28 -16.81 5.39 -2.55
N LYS A 29 -15.60 5.92 -2.36
CA LYS A 29 -15.35 7.24 -1.76
C LYS A 29 -15.29 8.37 -2.79
N GLY A 30 -15.56 8.08 -4.08
CA GLY A 30 -15.71 9.07 -5.13
C GLY A 30 -14.43 9.44 -5.87
N PHE A 31 -13.32 8.73 -5.64
CA PHE A 31 -12.09 8.93 -6.43
C PHE A 31 -12.22 8.28 -7.82
N VAL A 32 -11.65 8.92 -8.83
CA VAL A 32 -11.44 8.28 -10.12
C VAL A 32 -10.26 7.32 -9.98
N ALA A 33 -10.53 6.03 -9.91
CA ALA A 33 -9.49 5.01 -9.84
C ALA A 33 -9.11 4.53 -11.25
N ILE A 34 -7.81 4.60 -11.59
CA ILE A 34 -7.26 4.10 -12.84
C ILE A 34 -6.27 2.99 -12.49
N VAL A 35 -6.44 1.80 -13.08
CA VAL A 35 -5.76 0.60 -12.62
C VAL A 35 -4.97 -0.06 -13.73
N HIS A 36 -3.77 -0.50 -13.40
CA HIS A 36 -2.97 -1.36 -14.23
C HIS A 36 -2.53 -2.59 -13.45
N ASP A 37 -2.60 -3.74 -14.09
CA ASP A 37 -1.99 -4.99 -13.60
C ASP A 37 -1.37 -5.74 -14.78
N VAL A 38 -0.31 -6.50 -14.53
CA VAL A 38 0.33 -7.35 -15.53
C VAL A 38 -0.56 -8.53 -15.96
N ASP A 39 -1.48 -8.96 -15.07
CA ASP A 39 -2.51 -9.95 -15.37
C ASP A 39 -3.76 -9.26 -15.94
N ALA A 40 -3.85 -9.19 -17.27
CA ALA A 40 -5.00 -8.66 -17.97
C ALA A 40 -6.31 -9.41 -17.67
N GLY A 41 -6.25 -10.64 -17.16
CA GLY A 41 -7.43 -11.40 -16.71
C GLY A 41 -8.16 -10.76 -15.53
N THR A 42 -7.54 -9.83 -14.83
CA THR A 42 -8.17 -9.07 -13.74
C THR A 42 -9.06 -7.93 -14.24
N ARG A 43 -8.91 -7.48 -15.50
CA ARG A 43 -9.55 -6.30 -16.06
C ARG A 43 -11.07 -6.25 -15.84
N GLY A 44 -11.79 -7.31 -16.23
CA GLY A 44 -13.25 -7.34 -16.10
C GLY A 44 -13.74 -7.18 -14.66
N ARG A 45 -12.97 -7.70 -13.69
CA ARG A 45 -13.25 -7.55 -12.27
C ARG A 45 -13.03 -6.11 -11.81
N ILE A 46 -11.97 -5.47 -12.27
CA ILE A 46 -11.63 -4.09 -11.93
C ILE A 46 -12.65 -3.11 -12.52
N GLU A 47 -13.03 -3.28 -13.78
CA GLU A 47 -14.08 -2.48 -14.41
C GLU A 47 -15.45 -2.70 -13.73
N GLY A 48 -15.73 -3.93 -13.26
CA GLY A 48 -16.92 -4.24 -12.45
C GLY A 48 -16.96 -3.54 -11.09
N LEU A 49 -15.82 -3.09 -10.55
CA LEU A 49 -15.76 -2.24 -9.35
C LEU A 49 -16.03 -0.74 -9.67
N GLY A 50 -16.14 -0.37 -10.94
CA GLY A 50 -16.30 1.01 -11.39
C GLY A 50 -14.98 1.75 -11.63
N ALA A 51 -13.84 1.05 -11.59
CA ALA A 51 -12.54 1.63 -11.91
C ALA A 51 -12.26 1.56 -13.43
N ARG A 52 -11.36 2.42 -13.91
CA ARG A 52 -10.89 2.42 -15.31
C ARG A 52 -9.65 1.54 -15.43
N TRP A 53 -9.56 0.79 -16.52
CA TRP A 53 -8.36 0.03 -16.85
C TRP A 53 -7.38 0.85 -17.68
N ALA A 54 -6.10 0.74 -17.37
CA ALA A 54 -5.00 1.27 -18.19
C ALA A 54 -4.15 0.09 -18.71
N ASP A 55 -3.96 0.03 -20.02
CA ASP A 55 -3.20 -1.06 -20.65
C ASP A 55 -1.70 -0.99 -20.34
N THR A 56 -1.21 0.19 -19.96
CA THR A 56 0.19 0.39 -19.54
C THR A 56 0.28 1.30 -18.31
N PRO A 57 1.33 1.15 -17.47
CA PRO A 57 1.59 2.08 -16.37
C PRO A 57 1.72 3.54 -16.84
N ALA A 58 2.27 3.76 -18.03
CA ALA A 58 2.46 5.09 -18.60
C ALA A 58 1.13 5.82 -18.91
N MET A 59 0.08 5.08 -19.29
CA MET A 59 -1.25 5.67 -19.50
C MET A 59 -1.83 6.20 -18.19
N LEU A 60 -1.75 5.40 -17.13
CA LEU A 60 -2.20 5.78 -15.78
C LEU A 60 -1.41 6.98 -15.23
N ALA A 61 -0.10 7.02 -15.46
CA ALA A 61 0.79 8.04 -14.94
C ALA A 61 0.43 9.46 -15.37
N ARG A 62 -0.10 9.60 -16.58
CA ARG A 62 -0.41 10.91 -17.17
C ARG A 62 -1.67 11.57 -16.60
N GLU A 63 -2.54 10.78 -15.99
CA GLU A 63 -3.85 11.23 -15.52
C GLU A 63 -3.94 11.35 -13.99
N CYS A 64 -3.04 10.69 -13.25
CA CYS A 64 -3.16 10.54 -11.81
C CYS A 64 -2.26 11.51 -11.04
N GLN A 65 -2.82 12.13 -9.99
CA GLN A 65 -2.07 12.96 -9.04
C GLN A 65 -1.44 12.13 -7.91
N ALA A 66 -1.99 10.93 -7.63
CA ALA A 66 -1.40 9.94 -6.73
C ALA A 66 -1.41 8.57 -7.39
N ILE A 67 -0.37 7.78 -7.14
CA ILE A 67 -0.24 6.42 -7.63
C ILE A 67 0.11 5.50 -6.46
N LEU A 68 -0.73 4.50 -6.24
CA LEU A 68 -0.54 3.46 -5.24
C LEU A 68 0.12 2.25 -5.91
N VAL A 69 1.30 1.87 -5.47
CA VAL A 69 2.04 0.71 -5.99
C VAL A 69 1.87 -0.46 -5.02
N CYS A 70 1.17 -1.50 -5.46
CA CYS A 70 0.80 -2.67 -4.67
C CYS A 70 1.23 -3.97 -5.37
N VAL A 71 2.52 -4.08 -5.67
CA VAL A 71 3.15 -5.22 -6.36
C VAL A 71 3.82 -6.17 -5.37
N GLY A 72 4.28 -7.34 -5.83
CA GLY A 72 4.68 -8.43 -4.95
C GLY A 72 6.08 -8.25 -4.33
N TYR A 73 7.04 -7.67 -5.07
CA TYR A 73 8.45 -7.77 -4.72
C TYR A 73 9.22 -6.47 -4.91
N ASP A 74 10.32 -6.32 -4.16
CA ASP A 74 11.25 -5.18 -4.23
C ASP A 74 11.77 -4.91 -5.66
N ARG A 75 12.09 -5.98 -6.41
CA ARG A 75 12.55 -5.88 -7.81
C ARG A 75 11.50 -5.20 -8.69
N GLU A 76 10.23 -5.56 -8.55
CA GLU A 76 9.15 -4.99 -9.35
C GLU A 76 8.96 -3.49 -9.06
N VAL A 77 9.10 -3.09 -7.80
CA VAL A 77 9.06 -1.67 -7.42
C VAL A 77 10.24 -0.91 -8.03
N ARG A 78 11.45 -1.49 -8.01
CA ARG A 78 12.63 -0.89 -8.63
C ARG A 78 12.48 -0.75 -10.14
N GLU A 79 12.03 -1.80 -10.82
CA GLU A 79 11.78 -1.79 -12.26
C GLU A 79 10.72 -0.74 -12.63
N LEU A 80 9.60 -0.72 -11.90
CA LEU A 80 8.51 0.20 -12.13
C LEU A 80 8.92 1.68 -11.94
N LEU A 81 9.67 1.99 -10.88
CA LEU A 81 10.11 3.36 -10.56
C LEU A 81 11.52 3.67 -11.09
N SER A 82 11.99 2.92 -12.09
CA SER A 82 13.25 3.20 -12.75
C SER A 82 13.13 4.35 -13.77
N PRO A 83 14.27 4.93 -14.21
CA PRO A 83 14.29 5.89 -15.31
C PRO A 83 13.72 5.38 -16.65
N ASN A 84 13.66 4.05 -16.81
CA ASN A 84 13.07 3.40 -17.99
C ASN A 84 11.64 2.90 -17.74
N GLY A 85 11.11 3.11 -16.54
CA GLY A 85 9.78 2.69 -16.13
C GLY A 85 8.78 3.85 -16.12
N LEU A 86 8.13 4.05 -14.96
CA LEU A 86 7.05 5.00 -14.76
C LEU A 86 7.52 6.45 -14.66
N LEU A 87 8.70 6.69 -14.05
CA LEU A 87 9.17 8.05 -13.71
C LEU A 87 9.13 9.05 -14.87
N PRO A 88 9.53 8.71 -16.13
CA PRO A 88 9.49 9.67 -17.24
C PRO A 88 8.08 10.11 -17.65
N HIS A 89 7.05 9.41 -17.19
CA HIS A 89 5.66 9.65 -17.54
C HIS A 89 4.88 10.41 -16.46
N LEU A 90 5.51 10.64 -15.29
CA LEU A 90 4.89 11.33 -14.17
C LEU A 90 5.02 12.85 -14.33
N ALA A 91 3.95 13.58 -14.02
CA ALA A 91 4.00 15.02 -13.87
C ALA A 91 4.71 15.39 -12.55
N GLY A 92 5.34 16.55 -12.50
CA GLY A 92 5.84 17.11 -11.25
C GLY A 92 4.73 17.23 -10.19
N ALA A 93 5.08 17.09 -8.92
CA ALA A 93 4.18 17.03 -7.77
C ALA A 93 3.25 15.78 -7.67
N THR A 94 3.35 14.81 -8.59
CA THR A 94 2.71 13.50 -8.43
C THR A 94 3.27 12.79 -7.19
N ILE A 95 2.39 12.16 -6.42
CA ILE A 95 2.76 11.35 -5.26
C ILE A 95 2.73 9.87 -5.66
N VAL A 96 3.83 9.16 -5.51
CA VAL A 96 3.88 7.71 -5.67
C VAL A 96 4.03 7.08 -4.29
N ALA A 97 2.98 6.40 -3.83
CA ALA A 97 2.95 5.69 -2.55
C ALA A 97 3.18 4.20 -2.78
N VAL A 98 4.28 3.67 -2.25
CA VAL A 98 4.62 2.25 -2.34
C VAL A 98 3.99 1.53 -1.15
N LEU A 99 2.95 0.72 -1.42
CA LEU A 99 2.25 -0.09 -0.42
C LEU A 99 2.93 -1.45 -0.20
N SER A 100 3.75 -1.86 -1.15
CA SER A 100 4.54 -3.09 -1.09
C SER A 100 5.54 -3.05 0.06
N THR A 101 5.83 -4.22 0.63
CA THR A 101 6.90 -4.36 1.63
C THR A 101 8.22 -4.56 0.90
N VAL A 102 9.10 -3.59 1.00
CA VAL A 102 10.41 -3.57 0.31
C VAL A 102 11.53 -3.16 1.26
N ASN A 103 12.78 -3.22 0.82
CA ASN A 103 13.90 -2.75 1.63
C ASN A 103 13.79 -1.23 1.87
N PRO A 104 13.96 -0.73 3.10
CA PRO A 104 13.96 0.70 3.40
C PRO A 104 14.92 1.50 2.53
N ARG A 105 16.10 0.93 2.22
CA ARG A 105 17.09 1.55 1.35
C ARG A 105 16.58 1.72 -0.08
N THR A 106 15.81 0.73 -0.58
CA THR A 106 15.15 0.84 -1.90
C THR A 106 14.28 2.08 -1.96
N MET A 107 13.48 2.33 -0.93
CA MET A 107 12.62 3.52 -0.89
C MET A 107 13.42 4.81 -0.92
N GLN A 108 14.49 4.89 -0.14
CA GLN A 108 15.36 6.07 -0.10
C GLN A 108 16.02 6.35 -1.45
N ASP A 109 16.55 5.31 -2.09
CA ASP A 109 17.20 5.42 -3.39
C ASP A 109 16.21 5.89 -4.47
N LEU A 110 15.02 5.28 -4.52
CA LEU A 110 13.96 5.65 -5.48
C LEU A 110 13.42 7.06 -5.25
N ALA A 111 13.25 7.46 -4.00
CA ALA A 111 12.82 8.81 -3.66
C ALA A 111 13.86 9.87 -4.11
N ALA A 112 15.15 9.60 -3.93
CA ALA A 112 16.22 10.47 -4.39
C ALA A 112 16.28 10.62 -5.92
N ILE A 113 15.97 9.53 -6.66
CA ILE A 113 15.89 9.56 -8.12
C ILE A 113 14.65 10.36 -8.57
N ALA A 114 13.48 10.08 -8.00
CA ALA A 114 12.21 10.69 -8.38
C ALA A 114 12.17 12.20 -8.07
N ALA A 115 12.81 12.63 -6.99
CA ALA A 115 12.89 14.03 -6.61
C ALA A 115 13.52 14.92 -7.68
N ARG A 116 14.41 14.38 -8.53
CA ARG A 116 15.02 15.13 -9.64
C ARG A 116 14.01 15.58 -10.70
N SER A 117 12.87 14.90 -10.76
CA SER A 117 11.75 15.21 -11.65
C SER A 117 10.57 15.85 -10.90
N GLY A 118 10.77 16.26 -9.65
CA GLY A 118 9.71 16.86 -8.83
C GLY A 118 8.63 15.86 -8.37
N VAL A 119 8.87 14.56 -8.50
CA VAL A 119 7.95 13.50 -8.08
C VAL A 119 8.23 13.12 -6.62
N HIS A 120 7.17 12.99 -5.83
CA HIS A 120 7.26 12.59 -4.43
C HIS A 120 7.05 11.09 -4.28
N VAL A 121 8.06 10.37 -3.80
CA VAL A 121 7.94 8.93 -3.46
C VAL A 121 7.85 8.80 -1.96
N VAL A 122 6.83 8.09 -1.48
CA VAL A 122 6.60 7.75 -0.07
C VAL A 122 6.41 6.25 0.09
N ASP A 123 6.79 5.70 1.22
CA ASP A 123 6.43 4.34 1.60
C ASP A 123 5.17 4.37 2.48
N SER A 124 4.20 3.50 2.14
CA SER A 124 2.92 3.42 2.85
C SER A 124 2.53 1.95 3.06
N THR A 125 3.14 1.33 4.08
CA THR A 125 2.98 -0.10 4.33
C THR A 125 1.70 -0.42 5.11
N MET A 126 1.03 -1.53 4.72
CA MET A 126 -0.27 -1.92 5.26
C MET A 126 -0.15 -3.04 6.29
N CYS A 127 -0.90 -2.95 7.38
CA CYS A 127 -1.02 -3.96 8.42
C CYS A 127 -2.48 -4.39 8.60
N ARG A 128 -2.73 -5.46 9.41
CA ARG A 128 -4.01 -6.10 9.72
C ARG A 128 -4.51 -7.11 8.68
N GLY A 129 -3.78 -7.31 7.58
CA GLY A 129 -4.05 -8.40 6.63
C GLY A 129 -5.23 -8.18 5.69
N GLY A 130 -5.59 -9.26 4.97
CA GLY A 130 -6.56 -9.20 3.88
C GLY A 130 -7.99 -8.90 4.33
N ARG A 131 -8.40 -9.38 5.52
CA ARG A 131 -9.73 -9.07 6.07
C ARG A 131 -9.90 -7.57 6.31
N ALA A 132 -8.92 -6.93 6.92
CA ALA A 132 -8.95 -5.49 7.14
C ALA A 132 -8.91 -4.70 5.82
N ALA A 133 -8.26 -5.24 4.77
CA ALA A 133 -8.32 -4.65 3.43
C ALA A 133 -9.74 -4.70 2.86
N ASP A 134 -10.43 -5.85 2.99
CA ASP A 134 -11.82 -6.02 2.53
C ASP A 134 -12.78 -5.08 3.29
N GLU A 135 -12.59 -4.91 4.59
CA GLU A 135 -13.40 -4.08 5.50
C GLU A 135 -13.04 -2.58 5.42
N GLY A 136 -11.91 -2.20 4.83
CA GLY A 136 -11.41 -0.82 4.80
C GLY A 136 -10.88 -0.34 6.15
N THR A 137 -10.37 -1.25 6.97
CA THR A 137 -9.89 -1.00 8.34
C THR A 137 -8.39 -1.24 8.51
N LEU A 138 -7.61 -1.05 7.43
CA LEU A 138 -6.16 -1.19 7.47
C LEU A 138 -5.51 -0.18 8.43
N LEU A 139 -4.36 -0.56 8.96
CA LEU A 139 -3.39 0.35 9.56
C LEU A 139 -2.32 0.65 8.50
N ALA A 140 -2.15 1.92 8.16
CA ALA A 140 -1.11 2.40 7.27
C ALA A 140 0.02 3.06 8.07
N PHE A 141 1.25 2.56 7.95
CA PHE A 141 2.44 3.31 8.32
C PHE A 141 2.90 4.11 7.10
N VAL A 142 3.21 5.38 7.26
CA VAL A 142 3.60 6.25 6.14
C VAL A 142 4.91 6.96 6.44
N GLY A 143 5.89 6.80 5.54
CA GLY A 143 7.19 7.48 5.58
C GLY A 143 7.33 8.44 4.41
N GLY A 144 7.63 9.71 4.71
CA GLY A 144 7.77 10.76 3.70
C GLY A 144 7.79 12.16 4.31
N ALA A 145 7.87 13.20 3.48
CA ALA A 145 7.74 14.58 3.92
C ALA A 145 6.32 14.84 4.45
N ALA A 146 6.19 15.59 5.53
CA ALA A 146 4.92 15.77 6.26
C ALA A 146 3.81 16.35 5.39
N ASP A 147 4.12 17.35 4.57
CA ASP A 147 3.20 17.98 3.62
C ASP A 147 2.70 17.02 2.53
N VAL A 148 3.58 16.12 2.07
CA VAL A 148 3.23 15.07 1.10
C VAL A 148 2.32 14.03 1.73
N VAL A 149 2.63 13.61 2.96
CA VAL A 149 1.81 12.67 3.73
C VAL A 149 0.42 13.26 4.01
N GLU A 150 0.33 14.53 4.38
CA GLU A 150 -0.93 15.24 4.60
C GLU A 150 -1.80 15.22 3.32
N ARG A 151 -1.22 15.54 2.16
CA ARG A 151 -1.91 15.49 0.87
C ARG A 151 -2.38 14.09 0.49
N LEU A 152 -1.64 13.05 0.86
CA LEU A 152 -1.99 11.65 0.57
C LEU A 152 -3.04 11.08 1.55
N THR A 153 -3.14 11.63 2.74
CA THR A 153 -4.02 11.13 3.83
C THR A 153 -5.47 10.90 3.40
N PRO A 154 -6.15 11.77 2.62
CA PRO A 154 -7.52 11.52 2.17
C PRO A 154 -7.65 10.26 1.31
N VAL A 155 -6.62 9.91 0.52
CA VAL A 155 -6.60 8.68 -0.29
C VAL A 155 -6.45 7.46 0.60
N LEU A 156 -5.52 7.50 1.56
CA LEU A 156 -5.28 6.39 2.49
C LEU A 156 -6.48 6.14 3.42
N ALA A 157 -7.18 7.18 3.82
CA ALA A 157 -8.37 7.11 4.66
C ALA A 157 -9.57 6.41 3.97
N CYS A 158 -9.49 6.15 2.67
CA CYS A 158 -10.51 5.37 1.98
C CYS A 158 -10.53 3.91 2.44
N PHE A 159 -9.38 3.37 2.84
CA PHE A 159 -9.19 1.95 3.15
C PHE A 159 -8.43 1.68 4.46
N SER A 160 -8.12 2.73 5.21
CA SER A 160 -7.42 2.65 6.50
C SER A 160 -8.16 3.43 7.57
N THR A 161 -8.29 2.85 8.76
CA THR A 161 -8.83 3.54 9.95
C THR A 161 -7.73 4.26 10.73
N ASP A 162 -6.50 3.78 10.60
CA ASP A 162 -5.34 4.35 11.30
C ASP A 162 -4.23 4.63 10.30
N ILE A 163 -3.75 5.86 10.31
CA ILE A 163 -2.65 6.33 9.46
C ILE A 163 -1.60 6.94 10.39
N VAL A 164 -0.41 6.33 10.41
CA VAL A 164 0.68 6.71 11.30
C VAL A 164 1.85 7.23 10.47
N HIS A 165 2.13 8.53 10.55
CA HIS A 165 3.34 9.11 9.96
C HIS A 165 4.55 8.72 10.80
N THR A 166 5.46 7.92 10.23
CA THR A 166 6.59 7.32 10.95
C THR A 166 7.89 8.11 10.81
N GLY A 167 7.89 9.16 10.00
CA GLY A 167 9.08 9.98 9.73
C GLY A 167 9.41 10.05 8.24
N GLY A 168 10.70 10.17 7.89
CA GLY A 168 11.16 10.27 6.50
C GLY A 168 10.97 8.97 5.71
N VAL A 169 11.24 9.03 4.40
CA VAL A 169 11.14 7.90 3.48
C VAL A 169 11.94 6.68 3.96
N GLY A 170 11.33 5.50 3.93
CA GLY A 170 11.87 4.23 4.39
C GLY A 170 11.48 3.86 5.82
N THR A 171 10.99 4.82 6.64
CA THR A 171 10.63 4.54 8.03
C THR A 171 9.37 3.69 8.17
N ALA A 172 8.43 3.77 7.25
CA ALA A 172 7.25 2.90 7.26
C ALA A 172 7.62 1.44 6.97
N GLN A 173 8.64 1.19 6.14
CA GLN A 173 9.16 -0.17 5.92
C GLN A 173 9.78 -0.75 7.20
N VAL A 174 10.51 0.08 7.97
CA VAL A 174 11.06 -0.33 9.27
C VAL A 174 9.93 -0.63 10.27
N ALA A 175 8.92 0.25 10.35
CA ALA A 175 7.76 0.04 11.21
C ALA A 175 7.01 -1.25 10.83
N LYS A 176 6.86 -1.53 9.54
CA LYS A 176 6.28 -2.79 9.04
C LYS A 176 7.10 -4.01 9.45
N ALA A 177 8.42 -3.94 9.32
CA ALA A 177 9.31 -5.02 9.74
C ALA A 177 9.17 -5.30 11.25
N ALA A 178 9.17 -4.25 12.08
CA ALA A 178 8.99 -4.36 13.52
C ALA A 178 7.61 -4.97 13.87
N ASN A 179 6.53 -4.51 13.23
CA ASN A 179 5.19 -5.09 13.40
C ASN A 179 5.17 -6.59 13.04
N ASN A 180 5.82 -6.97 11.93
CA ASN A 180 5.88 -8.36 11.50
C ASN A 180 6.70 -9.22 12.47
N MET A 181 7.80 -8.71 13.02
CA MET A 181 8.58 -9.42 14.04
C MET A 181 7.74 -9.77 15.27
N VAL A 182 6.99 -8.80 15.81
CA VAL A 182 6.10 -9.03 16.96
C VAL A 182 5.01 -10.04 16.60
N MET A 183 4.35 -9.85 15.45
CA MET A 183 3.28 -10.74 14.98
C MET A 183 3.76 -12.19 14.85
N TRP A 184 4.91 -12.44 14.24
CA TRP A 184 5.46 -13.79 14.06
C TRP A 184 5.91 -14.40 15.38
N ALA A 185 6.51 -13.62 16.27
CA ALA A 185 6.90 -14.09 17.60
C ALA A 185 5.66 -14.54 18.40
N CYS A 186 4.60 -13.73 18.40
CA CYS A 186 3.33 -14.07 19.04
C CYS A 186 2.70 -15.33 18.42
N LEU A 187 2.74 -15.47 17.10
CA LEU A 187 2.19 -16.65 16.41
C LEU A 187 2.91 -17.93 16.83
N VAL A 188 4.25 -17.91 16.88
CA VAL A 188 5.05 -19.05 17.33
C VAL A 188 4.76 -19.38 18.80
N ALA A 189 4.78 -18.38 19.69
CA ALA A 189 4.50 -18.56 21.10
C ALA A 189 3.11 -19.15 21.35
N ASN A 190 2.09 -18.67 20.63
CA ASN A 190 0.73 -19.21 20.72
C ASN A 190 0.67 -20.69 20.31
N HIS A 191 1.33 -21.06 19.19
CA HIS A 191 1.38 -22.46 18.76
C HIS A 191 2.06 -23.36 19.77
N GLU A 192 3.17 -22.95 20.34
CA GLU A 192 3.91 -23.71 21.34
C GLU A 192 3.09 -23.86 22.64
N ALA A 193 2.44 -22.79 23.11
CA ALA A 193 1.59 -22.82 24.30
C ALA A 193 0.40 -23.79 24.12
N LEU A 194 -0.29 -23.73 22.99
CA LEU A 194 -1.41 -24.64 22.70
C LEU A 194 -0.93 -26.10 22.52
N ALA A 195 0.24 -26.33 21.94
CA ALA A 195 0.83 -27.66 21.82
C ALA A 195 1.21 -28.25 23.19
N LEU A 196 1.77 -27.43 24.11
CA LEU A 196 2.06 -27.81 25.49
C LEU A 196 0.77 -28.22 26.21
N ALA A 197 -0.27 -27.38 26.14
CA ALA A 197 -1.56 -27.62 26.76
C ALA A 197 -2.16 -28.98 26.30
N LYS A 198 -2.18 -29.20 24.98
CA LYS A 198 -2.67 -30.44 24.39
C LYS A 198 -1.93 -31.68 24.91
N ARG A 199 -0.60 -31.61 25.00
CA ARG A 199 0.22 -32.73 25.55
C ARG A 199 -0.04 -32.98 27.01
N SER A 200 -0.47 -31.97 27.76
CA SER A 200 -0.77 -32.03 29.19
C SER A 200 -2.23 -32.36 29.49
N GLY A 201 -3.03 -32.68 28.47
CA GLY A 201 -4.45 -33.06 28.62
C GLY A 201 -5.41 -31.87 28.87
N VAL A 202 -4.96 -30.64 28.63
CA VAL A 202 -5.81 -29.45 28.71
C VAL A 202 -6.64 -29.32 27.41
N ASP A 203 -7.91 -28.96 27.53
CA ASP A 203 -8.76 -28.63 26.39
C ASP A 203 -8.22 -27.38 25.66
N VAL A 204 -7.77 -27.59 24.43
CA VAL A 204 -7.14 -26.54 23.61
C VAL A 204 -8.15 -25.47 23.18
N GLU A 205 -9.41 -25.83 22.92
CA GLU A 205 -10.44 -24.86 22.51
C GLU A 205 -10.82 -23.96 23.69
N LEU A 206 -10.95 -24.55 24.89
CA LEU A 206 -11.18 -23.78 26.12
C LEU A 206 -10.02 -22.83 26.38
N LEU A 207 -8.78 -23.31 26.26
CA LEU A 207 -7.60 -22.45 26.49
C LEU A 207 -7.52 -21.32 25.46
N ARG A 208 -7.76 -21.63 24.17
CA ARG A 208 -7.72 -20.63 23.08
C ARG A 208 -8.74 -19.52 23.28
N SER A 209 -9.90 -19.84 23.83
CA SER A 209 -10.95 -18.83 24.13
C SER A 209 -10.63 -17.95 25.33
N SER A 210 -9.64 -18.33 26.12
CA SER A 210 -9.25 -17.67 27.38
C SER A 210 -7.99 -16.80 27.23
N LEU A 211 -7.19 -17.01 26.16
CA LEU A 211 -5.99 -16.25 25.84
C LEU A 211 -6.28 -15.12 24.86
#